data_a51739e76812985ae046211890c13d1a
#
_entry.id   a51739e76812985ae046211890c13d1a
#
_cell.length_a   1.000
_cell.length_b   1.000
_cell.length_c   1.000
_cell.angle_alpha   90.00
_cell.angle_beta   90.00
_cell.angle_gamma   90.00
#
_symmetry.space_group_name_H-M   'P 1'
#
loop_
_entity.id
_entity.type
_entity.pdbx_description
1 polymer ?
#
loop_
_entity_poly.entity_id
_entity_poly.type
_entity_poly.pdbx_seq_one_letter_code
_entity_poly.pdbx_strand_id
1 'polypeptide(L)'
;MREIVFDTETTGLSFSGGDRLVEIGCVELVNRVATGNHFHAYINPQRPMPVEAFNVHGLSERFLSDKPLFEDVVEDLLAFIGDSPMVAHNAGFDFSFLNGELGRCSRPIVDLSRMVDTLVLARTRHPGAKHTLDALCSRYGIDLSARTLHGALLDALLLAQVYVELTGGRQIMLGLAEEVPVMPETVAEAPSRVHVRPARRFTASAVELARHAAFLKSLDEPLWGVPTIDAVPAQP
;
A
#
# COMPACT_ATOMS: atom_id res chain seq x y z
N MET A 1 7.74 -7.75 -4.63
CA MET A 1 6.79 -7.27 -5.66
C MET A 1 7.04 -5.78 -5.84
N ARG A 2 7.16 -5.29 -7.09
CA ARG A 2 7.31 -3.87 -7.42
C ARG A 2 5.93 -3.27 -7.67
N GLU A 3 5.67 -2.07 -7.14
CA GLU A 3 4.41 -1.32 -7.29
C GLU A 3 4.76 0.15 -7.53
N ILE A 4 3.98 0.85 -8.34
CA ILE A 4 4.13 2.28 -8.60
C ILE A 4 2.96 3.02 -8.01
N VAL A 5 3.22 3.87 -7.03
CA VAL A 5 2.22 4.81 -6.50
C VAL A 5 2.30 6.09 -7.31
N PHE A 6 1.19 6.58 -7.81
CA PHE A 6 1.19 7.77 -8.65
C PHE A 6 -0.01 8.66 -8.38
N ASP A 7 0.14 9.91 -8.75
CA ASP A 7 -0.89 10.94 -8.68
C ASP A 7 -0.73 11.91 -9.86
N THR A 8 -1.80 12.60 -10.23
CA THR A 8 -1.80 13.49 -11.39
C THR A 8 -2.51 14.80 -11.08
N GLU A 9 -1.95 15.91 -11.61
CA GLU A 9 -2.65 17.20 -11.68
C GLU A 9 -3.10 17.47 -13.12
N THR A 10 -4.24 18.12 -13.25
CA THR A 10 -4.94 18.28 -14.53
C THR A 10 -5.55 19.67 -14.70
N THR A 11 -5.87 20.04 -15.93
CA THR A 11 -6.59 21.32 -16.20
C THR A 11 -8.07 21.27 -15.84
N GLY A 12 -8.59 20.13 -15.38
CA GLY A 12 -9.99 19.97 -15.01
C GLY A 12 -10.34 18.51 -14.74
N LEU A 13 -11.61 18.15 -14.77
CA LEU A 13 -12.10 16.88 -14.25
C LEU A 13 -12.37 15.81 -15.31
N SER A 14 -12.27 16.15 -16.60
CA SER A 14 -12.70 15.25 -17.68
C SER A 14 -11.77 15.31 -18.88
N PHE A 15 -10.99 14.24 -19.08
CA PHE A 15 -10.16 14.10 -20.27
C PHE A 15 -11.00 14.11 -21.56
N SER A 16 -12.14 13.41 -21.58
CA SER A 16 -13.08 13.42 -22.73
C SER A 16 -13.72 14.79 -22.97
N GLY A 17 -13.79 15.63 -21.95
CA GLY A 17 -14.21 17.04 -22.03
C GLY A 17 -13.13 17.98 -22.56
N GLY A 18 -11.93 17.45 -22.87
CA GLY A 18 -10.80 18.20 -23.41
C GLY A 18 -9.81 18.68 -22.34
N ASP A 19 -9.95 18.26 -21.08
CA ASP A 19 -8.96 18.55 -20.05
C ASP A 19 -7.68 17.73 -20.29
N ARG A 20 -6.56 18.23 -19.78
CA ARG A 20 -5.23 17.72 -20.06
C ARG A 20 -4.45 17.51 -18.75
N LEU A 21 -3.55 16.59 -18.78
CA LEU A 21 -2.57 16.32 -17.71
C LEU A 21 -1.51 17.41 -17.69
N VAL A 22 -1.19 17.94 -16.50
CA VAL A 22 -0.18 19.02 -16.33
C VAL A 22 0.96 18.65 -15.39
N GLU A 23 0.76 17.66 -14.53
CA GLU A 23 1.81 17.11 -13.68
C GLU A 23 1.54 15.62 -13.46
N ILE A 24 2.59 14.83 -13.41
CA ILE A 24 2.54 13.43 -12.99
C ILE A 24 3.70 13.15 -12.05
N GLY A 25 3.38 12.54 -10.90
CA GLY A 25 4.34 12.06 -9.92
C GLY A 25 4.18 10.57 -9.71
N CYS A 26 5.26 9.81 -9.81
CA CYS A 26 5.28 8.37 -9.58
C CYS A 26 6.37 8.03 -8.56
N VAL A 27 6.07 7.15 -7.62
CA VAL A 27 6.98 6.68 -6.56
C VAL A 27 7.05 5.16 -6.59
N GLU A 28 8.26 4.62 -6.56
CA GLU A 28 8.49 3.19 -6.56
C GLU A 28 8.43 2.60 -5.15
N LEU A 29 7.63 1.55 -4.99
CA LEU A 29 7.66 0.67 -3.85
C LEU A 29 8.15 -0.73 -4.25
N VAL A 30 9.02 -1.32 -3.44
CA VAL A 30 9.39 -2.74 -3.54
C VAL A 30 9.03 -3.41 -2.22
N ASN A 31 8.14 -4.39 -2.30
CA ASN A 31 7.59 -5.07 -1.11
C ASN A 31 7.05 -4.07 -0.08
N ARG A 32 6.36 -3.02 -0.55
CA ARG A 32 5.77 -1.93 0.24
C ARG A 32 6.78 -1.04 0.99
N VAL A 33 8.02 -1.05 0.55
CA VAL A 33 9.05 -0.14 1.04
C VAL A 33 9.43 0.81 -0.08
N ALA A 34 9.40 2.12 0.19
CA ALA A 34 9.84 3.13 -0.76
C ALA A 34 11.33 2.96 -1.04
N THR A 35 11.71 2.86 -2.32
CA THR A 35 13.10 2.69 -2.75
C THR A 35 13.84 4.02 -2.83
N GLY A 36 13.10 5.14 -2.88
CA GLY A 36 13.62 6.47 -3.19
C GLY A 36 13.58 6.80 -4.69
N ASN A 37 13.40 5.80 -5.57
CA ASN A 37 13.23 6.04 -6.98
C ASN A 37 11.86 6.68 -7.24
N HIS A 38 11.84 7.69 -8.09
CA HIS A 38 10.62 8.38 -8.49
C HIS A 38 10.74 8.89 -9.92
N PHE A 39 9.60 9.09 -10.55
CA PHE A 39 9.46 9.84 -11.80
C PHE A 39 8.61 11.07 -11.54
N HIS A 40 9.00 12.22 -12.09
CA HIS A 40 8.25 13.46 -11.95
C HIS A 40 8.37 14.29 -13.21
N ALA A 41 7.24 14.73 -13.76
CA ALA A 41 7.21 15.60 -14.91
C ALA A 41 6.08 16.63 -14.81
N TYR A 42 6.43 17.89 -15.12
CA TYR A 42 5.47 18.91 -15.49
C TYR A 42 5.27 18.89 -17.01
N ILE A 43 4.03 19.09 -17.44
CA ILE A 43 3.63 18.91 -18.82
C ILE A 43 2.90 20.17 -19.31
N ASN A 44 3.29 20.65 -20.47
CA ASN A 44 2.57 21.71 -21.15
C ASN A 44 1.25 21.16 -21.73
N PRO A 45 0.10 21.57 -21.21
CA PRO A 45 -1.18 21.04 -21.68
C PRO A 45 -1.62 21.60 -23.05
N GLN A 46 -0.89 22.57 -23.60
CA GLN A 46 -1.23 23.30 -24.84
C GLN A 46 -2.64 23.92 -24.82
N ARG A 47 -3.09 24.36 -23.64
CA ARG A 47 -4.38 25.01 -23.45
C ARG A 47 -4.33 25.95 -22.26
N PRO A 48 -5.27 26.94 -22.18
CA PRO A 48 -5.38 27.82 -21.01
C PRO A 48 -5.63 27.03 -19.73
N MET A 49 -5.08 27.56 -18.62
CA MET A 49 -5.28 27.01 -17.29
C MET A 49 -6.55 27.60 -16.66
N PRO A 50 -7.60 26.79 -16.37
CA PRO A 50 -8.76 27.25 -15.63
C PRO A 50 -8.39 27.69 -14.20
N VAL A 51 -9.06 28.74 -13.72
CA VAL A 51 -8.80 29.29 -12.39
C VAL A 51 -9.06 28.29 -11.29
N GLU A 52 -10.07 27.45 -11.46
CA GLU A 52 -10.43 26.39 -10.52
C GLU A 52 -9.29 25.39 -10.35
N ALA A 53 -8.68 24.93 -11.44
CA ALA A 53 -7.54 24.03 -11.41
C ALA A 53 -6.30 24.70 -10.81
N PHE A 54 -6.00 25.93 -11.24
CA PHE A 54 -4.90 26.72 -10.67
C PHE A 54 -5.02 26.88 -9.14
N ASN A 55 -6.21 27.12 -8.63
CA ASN A 55 -6.43 27.26 -7.18
C ASN A 55 -6.17 25.96 -6.40
N VAL A 56 -6.22 24.79 -7.05
CA VAL A 56 -5.95 23.49 -6.43
C VAL A 56 -4.45 23.21 -6.37
N HIS A 57 -3.77 23.25 -7.50
CA HIS A 57 -2.37 22.83 -7.61
C HIS A 57 -1.35 23.97 -7.79
N GLY A 58 -1.80 25.21 -8.08
CA GLY A 58 -0.93 26.39 -8.16
C GLY A 58 -0.06 26.48 -9.43
N LEU A 59 -0.22 25.56 -10.40
CA LEU A 59 0.56 25.55 -11.63
C LEU A 59 -0.04 26.54 -12.64
N SER A 60 0.66 27.64 -12.87
CA SER A 60 0.20 28.67 -13.81
C SER A 60 0.46 28.28 -15.27
N GLU A 61 -0.36 28.79 -16.19
CA GLU A 61 -0.14 28.65 -17.63
C GLU A 61 1.26 29.12 -18.04
N ARG A 62 1.73 30.23 -17.47
CA ARG A 62 3.08 30.76 -17.72
C ARG A 62 4.18 29.77 -17.29
N PHE A 63 4.00 29.11 -16.13
CA PHE A 63 4.95 28.10 -15.65
C PHE A 63 4.98 26.87 -16.55
N LEU A 64 3.82 26.46 -17.06
CA LEU A 64 3.69 25.27 -17.90
C LEU A 64 4.05 25.49 -19.37
N SER A 65 4.09 26.76 -19.82
CA SER A 65 4.32 27.08 -21.23
C SER A 65 5.68 26.65 -21.76
N ASP A 66 6.71 26.56 -20.90
CA ASP A 66 8.07 26.14 -21.22
C ASP A 66 8.35 24.65 -20.88
N LYS A 67 7.35 23.91 -20.40
CA LYS A 67 7.50 22.50 -20.06
C LYS A 67 7.36 21.60 -21.30
N PRO A 68 7.93 20.38 -21.26
CA PRO A 68 7.78 19.41 -22.35
C PRO A 68 6.32 19.07 -22.60
N LEU A 69 6.02 18.59 -23.79
CA LEU A 69 4.74 17.96 -24.09
C LEU A 69 4.69 16.55 -23.49
N PHE A 70 3.49 15.98 -23.35
CA PHE A 70 3.37 14.60 -22.87
C PHE A 70 4.12 13.60 -23.77
N GLU A 71 4.12 13.83 -25.07
CA GLU A 71 4.85 12.99 -26.04
C GLU A 71 6.38 12.99 -25.85
N ASP A 72 6.94 14.05 -25.26
CA ASP A 72 8.37 14.15 -24.99
C ASP A 72 8.81 13.34 -23.77
N VAL A 73 7.89 13.10 -22.82
CA VAL A 73 8.17 12.43 -21.54
C VAL A 73 7.60 11.01 -21.46
N VAL A 74 6.76 10.62 -22.41
CA VAL A 74 6.00 9.36 -22.36
C VAL A 74 6.89 8.13 -22.35
N GLU A 75 8.02 8.11 -23.06
CA GLU A 75 8.92 6.94 -23.11
C GLU A 75 9.59 6.71 -21.74
N ASP A 76 10.06 7.77 -21.10
CA ASP A 76 10.68 7.70 -19.77
C ASP A 76 9.63 7.28 -18.72
N LEU A 77 8.41 7.80 -18.84
CA LEU A 77 7.30 7.39 -17.97
C LEU A 77 6.99 5.89 -18.14
N LEU A 78 6.82 5.41 -19.38
CA LEU A 78 6.54 4.01 -19.67
C LEU A 78 7.67 3.09 -19.20
N ALA A 79 8.93 3.51 -19.41
CA ALA A 79 10.09 2.79 -18.90
C ALA A 79 10.09 2.71 -17.36
N PHE A 80 9.70 3.80 -16.67
CA PHE A 80 9.62 3.83 -15.23
C PHE A 80 8.49 2.95 -14.68
N ILE A 81 7.28 3.01 -15.22
CA ILE A 81 6.15 2.22 -14.72
C ILE A 81 6.29 0.73 -15.06
N GLY A 82 6.91 0.37 -16.19
CA GLY A 82 7.04 -1.00 -16.66
C GLY A 82 5.70 -1.75 -16.62
N ASP A 83 5.73 -3.01 -16.18
CA ASP A 83 4.53 -3.86 -16.01
C ASP A 83 3.99 -3.88 -14.58
N SER A 84 4.47 -2.97 -13.71
CA SER A 84 4.10 -2.97 -12.29
C SER A 84 2.63 -2.61 -12.07
N PRO A 85 1.96 -3.12 -11.02
CA PRO A 85 0.71 -2.56 -10.52
C PRO A 85 0.85 -1.07 -10.23
N MET A 86 -0.19 -0.30 -10.55
CA MET A 86 -0.23 1.14 -10.38
C MET A 86 -1.28 1.53 -9.34
N VAL A 87 -0.84 2.21 -8.30
CA VAL A 87 -1.63 2.56 -7.12
C VAL A 87 -1.94 4.06 -7.15
N ALA A 88 -3.22 4.43 -7.10
CA ALA A 88 -3.65 5.82 -6.99
C ALA A 88 -4.86 5.96 -6.06
N HIS A 89 -5.20 7.19 -5.69
CA HIS A 89 -6.35 7.48 -4.83
C HIS A 89 -7.54 7.94 -5.66
N ASN A 90 -8.62 7.18 -5.73
CA ASN A 90 -9.67 7.33 -6.73
C ASN A 90 -9.11 7.10 -8.15
N ALA A 91 -8.39 6.01 -8.28
CA ALA A 91 -7.49 5.68 -9.39
C ALA A 91 -8.13 5.76 -10.79
N GLY A 92 -9.46 5.61 -10.90
CA GLY A 92 -10.16 5.77 -12.16
C GLY A 92 -9.97 7.14 -12.78
N PHE A 93 -9.80 8.20 -11.98
CA PHE A 93 -9.52 9.54 -12.44
C PHE A 93 -8.14 9.61 -13.13
N ASP A 94 -7.09 9.24 -12.42
CA ASP A 94 -5.71 9.30 -12.92
C ASP A 94 -5.49 8.41 -14.12
N PHE A 95 -6.05 7.18 -14.10
CA PHE A 95 -6.01 6.27 -15.25
C PHE A 95 -6.71 6.82 -16.47
N SER A 96 -7.81 7.58 -16.30
CA SER A 96 -8.52 8.20 -17.43
C SER A 96 -7.67 9.24 -18.16
N PHE A 97 -6.93 10.06 -17.40
CA PHE A 97 -6.02 11.04 -17.96
C PHE A 97 -4.77 10.41 -18.55
N LEU A 98 -4.11 9.51 -17.82
CA LEU A 98 -2.93 8.80 -18.30
C LEU A 98 -3.23 8.05 -19.61
N ASN A 99 -4.27 7.23 -19.63
CA ASN A 99 -4.63 6.46 -20.81
C ASN A 99 -5.14 7.34 -21.96
N GLY A 100 -5.77 8.45 -21.63
CA GLY A 100 -6.17 9.44 -22.61
C GLY A 100 -4.97 10.10 -23.31
N GLU A 101 -3.96 10.51 -22.56
CA GLU A 101 -2.73 11.07 -23.13
C GLU A 101 -1.93 10.02 -23.90
N LEU A 102 -1.80 8.78 -23.37
CA LEU A 102 -1.17 7.68 -24.10
C LEU A 102 -1.84 7.43 -25.45
N GLY A 103 -3.19 7.41 -25.49
CA GLY A 103 -3.95 7.24 -26.73
C GLY A 103 -3.71 8.37 -27.73
N ARG A 104 -3.56 9.63 -27.27
CA ARG A 104 -3.22 10.78 -28.14
C ARG A 104 -1.83 10.64 -28.77
N CYS A 105 -0.89 10.06 -28.04
CA CYS A 105 0.48 9.79 -28.52
C CYS A 105 0.59 8.47 -29.30
N SER A 106 -0.56 7.80 -29.58
CA SER A 106 -0.58 6.48 -30.23
C SER A 106 0.27 5.43 -29.51
N ARG A 107 0.33 5.51 -28.18
CA ARG A 107 0.97 4.52 -27.31
C ARG A 107 -0.04 3.54 -26.74
N PRO A 108 0.38 2.29 -26.43
CA PRO A 108 -0.47 1.34 -25.73
C PRO A 108 -0.95 1.92 -24.39
N ILE A 109 -2.24 1.76 -24.11
CA ILE A 109 -2.83 2.16 -22.84
C ILE A 109 -2.38 1.21 -21.72
N VAL A 110 -2.34 1.71 -20.50
CA VAL A 110 -2.12 0.89 -19.31
C VAL A 110 -3.38 0.11 -19.01
N ASP A 111 -3.25 -1.22 -18.91
CA ASP A 111 -4.38 -2.10 -18.62
C ASP A 111 -4.98 -1.81 -17.23
N LEU A 112 -6.31 -1.75 -17.18
CA LEU A 112 -7.03 -1.48 -15.93
C LEU A 112 -6.87 -2.60 -14.88
N SER A 113 -6.47 -3.80 -15.29
CA SER A 113 -6.14 -4.89 -14.35
C SER A 113 -4.93 -4.58 -13.47
N ARG A 114 -4.10 -3.61 -13.87
CA ARG A 114 -2.97 -3.12 -13.08
C ARG A 114 -3.36 -2.06 -12.04
N MET A 115 -4.61 -1.59 -12.06
CA MET A 115 -5.08 -0.52 -11.20
C MET A 115 -5.35 -1.00 -9.78
N VAL A 116 -4.76 -0.32 -8.82
CA VAL A 116 -5.03 -0.49 -7.38
C VAL A 116 -5.59 0.83 -6.84
N ASP A 117 -6.87 0.83 -6.46
CA ASP A 117 -7.54 2.03 -5.95
C ASP A 117 -7.53 2.06 -4.43
N THR A 118 -6.76 2.97 -3.85
CA THR A 118 -6.65 3.14 -2.39
C THR A 118 -7.92 3.70 -1.76
N LEU A 119 -8.79 4.38 -2.52
CA LEU A 119 -10.10 4.84 -2.03
C LEU A 119 -11.00 3.63 -1.73
N VAL A 120 -10.99 2.61 -2.59
CA VAL A 120 -11.72 1.35 -2.37
C VAL A 120 -11.17 0.63 -1.15
N LEU A 121 -9.84 0.53 -1.03
CA LEU A 121 -9.19 -0.07 0.15
C LEU A 121 -9.56 0.68 1.44
N ALA A 122 -9.52 2.02 1.40
CA ALA A 122 -9.85 2.85 2.56
C ALA A 122 -11.31 2.69 3.00
N ARG A 123 -12.25 2.62 2.05
CA ARG A 123 -13.67 2.38 2.34
C ARG A 123 -13.92 1.02 2.99
N THR A 124 -13.21 0.00 2.53
CA THR A 124 -13.29 -1.34 3.11
C THR A 124 -12.71 -1.38 4.52
N ARG A 125 -11.56 -0.73 4.75
CA ARG A 125 -10.86 -0.77 6.04
C ARG A 125 -11.49 0.15 7.10
N HIS A 126 -12.08 1.27 6.69
CA HIS A 126 -12.64 2.30 7.55
C HIS A 126 -14.06 2.71 7.13
N PRO A 127 -15.05 1.80 7.18
CA PRO A 127 -16.40 2.12 6.74
C PRO A 127 -16.97 3.31 7.54
N GLY A 128 -17.65 4.23 6.84
CA GLY A 128 -18.28 5.41 7.45
C GLY A 128 -17.34 6.57 7.81
N ALA A 129 -16.02 6.45 7.55
CA ALA A 129 -15.05 7.52 7.80
C ALA A 129 -14.90 8.45 6.58
N LYS A 130 -14.16 9.58 6.75
CA LYS A 130 -13.66 10.35 5.63
C LYS A 130 -12.46 9.62 5.02
N HIS A 131 -12.41 9.57 3.68
CA HIS A 131 -11.39 8.82 2.94
C HIS A 131 -10.56 9.70 1.98
N THR A 132 -10.57 11.02 2.14
CA THR A 132 -9.64 11.90 1.40
C THR A 132 -8.21 11.60 1.83
N LEU A 133 -7.22 11.90 0.97
CA LEU A 133 -5.80 11.71 1.28
C LEU A 133 -5.43 12.38 2.62
N ASP A 134 -5.85 13.63 2.84
CA ASP A 134 -5.63 14.36 4.11
C ASP A 134 -6.23 13.65 5.33
N ALA A 135 -7.45 13.13 5.19
CA ALA A 135 -8.11 12.43 6.29
C ALA A 135 -7.41 11.11 6.62
N LEU A 136 -6.88 10.42 5.60
CA LEU A 136 -6.10 9.19 5.78
C LEU A 136 -4.72 9.48 6.38
N CYS A 137 -4.02 10.52 5.89
CA CYS A 137 -2.76 10.96 6.47
C CYS A 137 -2.92 11.33 7.95
N SER A 138 -3.94 12.13 8.29
CA SER A 138 -4.24 12.49 9.67
C SER A 138 -4.55 11.28 10.54
N ARG A 139 -5.28 10.30 10.01
CA ARG A 139 -5.60 9.05 10.71
C ARG A 139 -4.39 8.21 11.03
N TYR A 140 -3.43 8.15 10.11
CA TYR A 140 -2.22 7.34 10.24
C TYR A 140 -1.03 8.11 10.82
N GLY A 141 -1.22 9.38 11.20
CA GLY A 141 -0.16 10.22 11.77
C GLY A 141 0.95 10.55 10.76
N ILE A 142 0.60 10.63 9.47
CA ILE A 142 1.51 11.02 8.40
C ILE A 142 1.58 12.54 8.35
N ASP A 143 2.78 13.10 8.34
CA ASP A 143 3.02 14.53 8.36
C ASP A 143 2.61 15.20 7.03
N LEU A 144 1.72 16.19 7.12
CA LEU A 144 1.22 17.00 6.01
C LEU A 144 1.85 18.40 5.95
N SER A 145 2.82 18.70 6.81
CA SER A 145 3.37 20.08 6.94
C SER A 145 3.97 20.64 5.66
N ALA A 146 4.48 19.78 4.80
CA ALA A 146 5.03 20.15 3.50
C ALA A 146 3.95 20.39 2.41
N ARG A 147 2.69 20.03 2.66
CA ARG A 147 1.60 20.08 1.68
C ARG A 147 0.82 21.39 1.81
N THR A 148 1.26 22.43 1.12
CA THR A 148 0.56 23.72 1.07
C THR A 148 -0.47 23.81 -0.05
N LEU A 149 -0.18 23.17 -1.18
CA LEU A 149 -1.05 22.98 -2.35
C LEU A 149 -0.93 21.53 -2.80
N HIS A 150 -1.81 21.10 -3.69
CA HIS A 150 -1.68 19.81 -4.34
C HIS A 150 -0.47 19.80 -5.27
N GLY A 151 0.25 18.70 -5.33
CA GLY A 151 1.37 18.48 -6.24
C GLY A 151 1.58 16.99 -6.39
N ALA A 152 1.57 16.51 -7.66
CA ALA A 152 1.48 15.11 -7.96
C ALA A 152 2.58 14.25 -7.32
N LEU A 153 3.82 14.72 -7.28
CA LEU A 153 4.89 13.95 -6.64
C LEU A 153 4.73 13.90 -5.11
N LEU A 154 4.38 15.02 -4.48
CA LEU A 154 4.18 15.06 -3.03
C LEU A 154 2.98 14.21 -2.62
N ASP A 155 1.88 14.29 -3.35
CA ASP A 155 0.67 13.51 -3.08
C ASP A 155 0.93 12.02 -3.31
N ALA A 156 1.70 11.63 -4.33
CA ALA A 156 2.16 10.24 -4.51
C ALA A 156 3.04 9.74 -3.35
N LEU A 157 3.93 10.58 -2.80
CA LEU A 157 4.75 10.23 -1.63
C LEU A 157 3.91 10.03 -0.37
N LEU A 158 2.93 10.89 -0.13
CA LEU A 158 1.98 10.77 0.98
C LEU A 158 1.08 9.53 0.79
N LEU A 159 0.59 9.33 -0.43
CA LEU A 159 -0.23 8.18 -0.78
C LEU A 159 0.53 6.86 -0.62
N ALA A 160 1.82 6.83 -0.93
CA ALA A 160 2.66 5.65 -0.72
C ALA A 160 2.69 5.22 0.76
N GLN A 161 2.81 6.19 1.68
CA GLN A 161 2.76 5.92 3.12
C GLN A 161 1.36 5.44 3.55
N VAL A 162 0.30 6.11 3.10
CA VAL A 162 -1.09 5.72 3.35
C VAL A 162 -1.37 4.31 2.82
N TYR A 163 -0.90 3.98 1.62
CA TYR A 163 -1.08 2.66 1.01
C TYR A 163 -0.44 1.54 1.84
N VAL A 164 0.78 1.77 2.33
CA VAL A 164 1.45 0.82 3.24
C VAL A 164 0.60 0.57 4.48
N GLU A 165 0.07 1.63 5.12
CA GLU A 165 -0.79 1.51 6.30
C GLU A 165 -2.14 0.83 5.98
N LEU A 166 -2.78 1.18 4.86
CA LEU A 166 -4.02 0.56 4.40
C LEU A 166 -3.86 -0.95 4.15
N THR A 167 -2.68 -1.40 3.79
CA THR A 167 -2.42 -2.80 3.46
C THR A 167 -1.79 -3.60 4.60
N GLY A 168 -1.79 -3.06 5.83
CA GLY A 168 -1.34 -3.77 7.03
C GLY A 168 -0.06 -3.23 7.67
N GLY A 169 0.44 -2.06 7.19
CA GLY A 169 1.66 -1.45 7.70
C GLY A 169 2.92 -2.24 7.30
N ARG A 170 4.05 -1.88 7.92
CA ARG A 170 5.33 -2.60 7.74
C ARG A 170 5.37 -3.97 8.44
N GLN A 171 4.36 -4.29 9.24
CA GLN A 171 4.22 -5.65 9.75
C GLN A 171 3.76 -6.54 8.60
N ILE A 172 4.69 -7.32 8.07
CA ILE A 172 4.35 -8.54 7.33
C ILE A 172 3.51 -9.34 8.31
N MET A 173 2.19 -9.40 8.07
CA MET A 173 1.33 -10.28 8.85
C MET A 173 2.01 -11.65 8.84
N LEU A 174 2.26 -12.21 10.00
CA LEU A 174 2.37 -13.65 10.16
C LEU A 174 1.01 -14.19 9.70
N GLY A 175 0.87 -14.35 8.40
CA GLY A 175 -0.28 -15.01 7.82
C GLY A 175 -0.21 -16.45 8.27
N LEU A 176 -0.91 -16.75 9.34
CA LEU A 176 -1.52 -18.06 9.46
C LEU A 176 -2.38 -18.14 8.20
N ALA A 177 -1.93 -18.92 7.21
CA ALA A 177 -2.67 -19.12 5.99
C ALA A 177 -4.10 -19.54 6.36
N GLU A 178 -5.07 -18.65 6.11
CA GLU A 178 -6.45 -19.13 5.99
C GLU A 178 -6.41 -20.10 4.81
N GLU A 179 -6.56 -21.37 5.12
CA GLU A 179 -6.77 -22.40 4.11
C GLU A 179 -8.02 -22.00 3.33
N VAL A 180 -7.82 -21.47 2.12
CA VAL A 180 -8.93 -21.34 1.16
C VAL A 180 -9.41 -22.76 0.90
N PRO A 181 -10.70 -23.07 1.13
CA PRO A 181 -11.20 -24.41 0.85
C PRO A 181 -11.09 -24.64 -0.67
N VAL A 182 -10.07 -25.39 -1.06
CA VAL A 182 -9.94 -25.90 -2.41
C VAL A 182 -11.03 -26.94 -2.60
N MET A 183 -12.01 -26.64 -3.48
CA MET A 183 -12.93 -27.66 -3.99
C MET A 183 -12.14 -28.82 -4.56
N PRO A 184 -12.49 -30.06 -4.29
CA PRO A 184 -11.67 -31.21 -4.68
C PRO A 184 -11.75 -31.46 -6.19
N GLU A 185 -10.70 -31.08 -6.92
CA GLU A 185 -10.40 -31.78 -8.17
C GLU A 185 -9.77 -33.14 -7.82
N THR A 186 -10.40 -34.18 -8.28
CA THR A 186 -9.94 -35.57 -8.16
C THR A 186 -8.63 -35.77 -8.89
N VAL A 187 -7.52 -35.70 -8.17
CA VAL A 187 -6.21 -36.16 -8.66
C VAL A 187 -5.71 -37.26 -7.77
N ALA A 188 -5.35 -38.38 -8.40
CA ALA A 188 -4.93 -39.62 -7.78
C ALA A 188 -3.84 -39.44 -6.71
N GLU A 189 -4.04 -40.10 -5.56
CA GLU A 189 -3.16 -40.08 -4.41
C GLU A 189 -1.77 -40.69 -4.74
N ALA A 190 -0.74 -39.86 -4.54
CA ALA A 190 0.60 -40.38 -4.26
C ALA A 190 0.83 -40.27 -2.74
N PRO A 191 1.33 -41.30 -2.04
CA PRO A 191 1.45 -41.31 -0.61
C PRO A 191 2.55 -40.35 -0.13
N SER A 192 2.15 -39.18 0.35
CA SER A 192 3.01 -38.23 1.03
C SER A 192 3.30 -38.75 2.45
N ARG A 193 4.55 -39.17 2.70
CA ARG A 193 5.02 -39.47 4.05
C ARG A 193 5.12 -38.16 4.85
N VAL A 194 4.07 -37.85 5.60
CA VAL A 194 4.11 -36.78 6.60
C VAL A 194 5.09 -37.20 7.71
N HIS A 195 6.27 -36.59 7.75
CA HIS A 195 7.20 -36.73 8.87
C HIS A 195 6.59 -35.96 10.08
N VAL A 196 5.81 -36.66 10.88
CA VAL A 196 5.31 -36.13 12.16
C VAL A 196 6.51 -36.05 13.11
N ARG A 197 7.03 -34.86 13.39
CA ARG A 197 8.01 -34.68 14.45
C ARG A 197 7.35 -34.95 15.80
N PRO A 198 7.93 -35.81 16.64
CA PRO A 198 7.38 -36.04 17.99
C PRO A 198 7.35 -34.75 18.78
N ALA A 199 6.25 -34.51 19.50
CA ALA A 199 6.09 -33.33 20.34
C ALA A 199 7.23 -33.29 21.38
N ARG A 200 8.00 -32.19 21.40
CA ARG A 200 9.01 -31.96 22.42
C ARG A 200 8.31 -31.68 23.76
N ARG A 201 8.54 -32.52 24.74
CA ARG A 201 8.10 -32.28 26.12
C ARG A 201 9.13 -31.41 26.81
N PHE A 202 8.75 -30.23 27.21
CA PHE A 202 9.57 -29.35 28.05
C PHE A 202 9.06 -29.53 29.50
N THR A 203 9.86 -30.14 30.33
CA THR A 203 9.61 -30.22 31.76
C THR A 203 10.46 -29.17 32.46
N ALA A 204 9.84 -28.34 33.30
CA ALA A 204 10.58 -27.38 34.09
C ALA A 204 11.47 -28.11 35.09
N SER A 205 12.70 -27.62 35.30
CA SER A 205 13.63 -28.16 36.27
C SER A 205 13.16 -27.90 37.71
N ALA A 206 13.61 -28.73 38.64
CA ALA A 206 13.29 -28.52 40.09
C ALA A 206 13.66 -27.13 40.60
N VAL A 207 14.73 -26.54 40.05
CA VAL A 207 15.18 -25.17 40.40
C VAL A 207 14.21 -24.11 39.88
N GLU A 208 13.69 -24.30 38.65
CA GLU A 208 12.68 -23.37 38.05
C GLU A 208 11.36 -23.46 38.79
N LEU A 209 10.91 -24.67 39.14
CA LEU A 209 9.70 -24.87 39.94
C LEU A 209 9.84 -24.25 41.34
N ALA A 210 10.98 -24.40 42.00
CA ALA A 210 11.22 -23.78 43.28
C ALA A 210 11.22 -22.23 43.22
N ARG A 211 11.84 -21.64 42.19
CA ARG A 211 11.78 -20.19 41.95
C ARG A 211 10.37 -19.70 41.67
N HIS A 212 9.61 -20.43 40.87
CA HIS A 212 8.21 -20.10 40.58
C HIS A 212 7.37 -20.16 41.87
N ALA A 213 7.51 -21.21 42.67
CA ALA A 213 6.81 -21.34 43.94
C ALA A 213 7.16 -20.21 44.94
N ALA A 214 8.44 -19.80 45.01
CA ALA A 214 8.86 -18.68 45.83
C ALA A 214 8.25 -17.35 45.33
N PHE A 215 8.19 -17.14 44.02
CA PHE A 215 7.56 -15.98 43.43
C PHE A 215 6.04 -15.92 43.73
N LEU A 216 5.31 -17.03 43.57
CA LEU A 216 3.88 -17.08 43.87
C LEU A 216 3.58 -16.75 45.35
N LYS A 217 4.49 -17.13 46.30
CA LYS A 217 4.34 -16.78 47.73
C LYS A 217 4.57 -15.28 48.01
N SER A 218 5.18 -14.54 47.10
CA SER A 218 5.40 -13.09 47.25
C SER A 218 4.24 -12.24 46.73
N LEU A 219 3.22 -12.86 46.13
CA LEU A 219 2.03 -12.18 45.60
C LEU A 219 0.88 -12.26 46.62
N ASP A 220 0.16 -11.15 46.80
CA ASP A 220 -0.95 -11.10 47.82
C ASP A 220 -2.15 -11.93 47.39
N GLU A 221 -2.44 -12.08 46.08
CA GLU A 221 -3.50 -12.94 45.53
C GLU A 221 -3.04 -13.56 44.20
N PRO A 222 -2.28 -14.68 44.21
CA PRO A 222 -1.84 -15.31 42.96
C PRO A 222 -3.02 -16.02 42.27
N LEU A 223 -3.19 -15.72 40.97
CA LEU A 223 -4.21 -16.37 40.13
C LEU A 223 -3.96 -17.87 39.90
N TRP A 224 -2.74 -18.34 40.17
CA TRP A 224 -2.34 -19.74 40.02
C TRP A 224 -1.97 -20.32 41.38
N GLY A 225 -2.53 -21.52 41.69
CA GLY A 225 -2.15 -22.27 42.87
C GLY A 225 -0.67 -22.72 42.80
N VAL A 226 -0.06 -22.95 43.99
CA VAL A 226 1.30 -23.53 44.06
C VAL A 226 1.22 -24.94 43.43
N PRO A 227 2.07 -25.24 42.38
CA PRO A 227 2.05 -26.56 41.79
C PRO A 227 2.40 -27.61 42.82
N THR A 228 1.48 -28.50 43.13
CA THR A 228 1.74 -29.71 43.91
C THR A 228 2.65 -30.62 43.05
N ILE A 229 3.82 -30.93 43.56
CA ILE A 229 4.72 -31.91 42.93
C ILE A 229 4.12 -33.29 43.24
N ASP A 230 3.13 -33.71 42.45
CA ASP A 230 2.71 -35.11 42.47
C ASP A 230 3.79 -35.95 41.78
N ALA A 231 4.27 -36.94 42.50
CA ALA A 231 5.32 -37.84 42.12
C ALA A 231 5.06 -38.46 40.74
N VAL A 232 6.06 -38.28 39.83
CA VAL A 232 6.10 -39.01 38.56
C VAL A 232 6.15 -40.50 38.91
N PRO A 233 5.17 -41.33 38.48
CA PRO A 233 5.31 -42.79 38.62
C PRO A 233 6.50 -43.26 37.76
N ALA A 234 7.46 -43.94 38.38
CA ALA A 234 8.52 -44.66 37.70
C ALA A 234 7.84 -45.72 36.79
N GLN A 235 8.10 -45.61 35.48
CA GLN A 235 7.72 -46.64 34.54
C GLN A 235 8.88 -47.70 34.44
N PRO A 236 8.50 -48.97 34.23
CA PRO A 236 9.39 -50.10 34.23
C PRO A 236 10.36 -50.14 33.04
#